data_874cba13e32d7f8eae95f29d2bb1d05e
#
_entry.id   874cba13e32d7f8eae95f29d2bb1d05e
#
_cell.length_a   1.000
_cell.length_b   1.000
_cell.length_c   1.000
_cell.angle_alpha   90.00
_cell.angle_beta   90.00
_cell.angle_gamma   90.00
#
_symmetry.space_group_name_H-M   'P 1'
#
loop_
_entity.id
_entity.type
_entity.pdbx_description
1 polymer ?
#
loop_
_entity_poly.entity_id
_entity_poly.type
_entity_poly.pdbx_seq_one_letter_code
_entity_poly.pdbx_strand_id
1 'polypeptide(L)'
;NRERLNKRGSYVSFYQSVDFIKEVTVEQQQRIEGALYASGILDSVVSSEGLTLASDLQILPKPVFFGSTLADYLIVSPETPTQLQPLVADVIQSILYDEISDGNPTIFSDGKYQVTNLIGAMPENYQASYIGAASQERYRQQMLDLLQIELEQLVTDITQIEVEIEKLIQL
;
A
#
# COMPACT_ATOMS: atom_id res chain seq x y z
N ASN A 1 16.93 -9.44 -7.66
CA ASN A 1 16.19 -10.68 -7.86
C ASN A 1 14.70 -10.45 -8.22
N ARG A 2 14.00 -9.46 -7.63
CA ARG A 2 12.63 -9.06 -8.03
C ARG A 2 12.55 -8.62 -9.49
N GLU A 3 13.55 -7.90 -10.00
CA GLU A 3 13.61 -7.48 -11.41
C GLU A 3 13.73 -8.66 -12.40
N ARG A 4 14.38 -9.75 -12.00
CA ARG A 4 14.48 -10.95 -12.83
C ARG A 4 13.16 -11.73 -12.92
N LEU A 5 12.40 -11.75 -11.83
CA LEU A 5 11.08 -12.37 -11.79
C LEU A 5 10.06 -11.56 -12.58
N ASN A 6 10.11 -10.24 -12.47
CA ASN A 6 9.23 -9.30 -13.20
C ASN A 6 9.37 -9.46 -14.73
N LYS A 7 10.58 -9.74 -15.24
CA LYS A 7 10.81 -10.00 -16.67
C LYS A 7 10.20 -11.29 -17.19
N ARG A 8 9.83 -12.24 -16.30
CA ARG A 8 9.20 -13.52 -16.67
C ARG A 8 7.68 -13.50 -16.58
N GLY A 9 7.06 -12.41 -16.08
CA GLY A 9 5.62 -12.29 -15.95
C GLY A 9 4.96 -13.26 -14.95
N SER A 10 5.76 -13.97 -14.14
CA SER A 10 5.29 -14.97 -13.17
C SER A 10 5.03 -14.40 -11.77
N TYR A 11 5.17 -13.10 -11.60
CA TYR A 11 5.23 -12.44 -10.30
C TYR A 11 4.68 -11.01 -10.37
N VAL A 12 3.96 -10.60 -9.33
CA VAL A 12 3.55 -9.21 -9.09
C VAL A 12 3.43 -8.96 -7.58
N SER A 13 3.71 -7.72 -7.13
CA SER A 13 3.40 -7.32 -5.76
C SER A 13 1.90 -7.09 -5.61
N PHE A 14 1.34 -7.43 -4.45
CA PHE A 14 -0.11 -7.30 -4.23
C PHE A 14 -0.59 -5.87 -4.52
N TYR A 15 0.05 -4.85 -3.94
CA TYR A 15 -0.38 -3.45 -4.12
C TYR A 15 -0.35 -2.96 -5.58
N GLN A 16 0.55 -3.52 -6.41
CA GLN A 16 0.64 -3.17 -7.84
C GLN A 16 -0.42 -3.86 -8.69
N SER A 17 -1.00 -4.93 -8.17
CA SER A 17 -1.94 -5.78 -8.90
C SER A 17 -3.40 -5.43 -8.68
N VAL A 18 -3.69 -4.47 -7.80
CA VAL A 18 -5.04 -4.10 -7.38
C VAL A 18 -5.30 -2.61 -7.47
N ASP A 19 -6.57 -2.26 -7.63
CA ASP A 19 -7.11 -0.90 -7.54
C ASP A 19 -8.31 -0.87 -6.60
N PHE A 20 -8.60 0.29 -6.00
CA PHE A 20 -9.85 0.48 -5.28
C PHE A 20 -11.03 0.64 -6.23
N ILE A 21 -12.16 0.07 -5.85
CA ILE A 21 -13.46 0.35 -6.50
C ILE A 21 -13.80 1.83 -6.25
N LYS A 22 -14.47 2.48 -7.23
CA LYS A 22 -14.74 3.93 -7.19
C LYS A 22 -15.54 4.40 -5.98
N GLU A 23 -16.39 3.55 -5.44
CA GLU A 23 -17.28 3.83 -4.32
C GLU A 23 -16.54 3.83 -2.96
N VAL A 24 -15.31 3.35 -2.92
CA VAL A 24 -14.51 3.31 -1.70
C VAL A 24 -14.03 4.72 -1.35
N THR A 25 -14.42 5.19 -0.16
CA THR A 25 -14.02 6.53 0.31
C THR A 25 -12.53 6.60 0.63
N VAL A 26 -11.98 7.82 0.65
CA VAL A 26 -10.57 8.04 1.01
C VAL A 26 -10.26 7.48 2.41
N GLU A 27 -11.16 7.65 3.37
CA GLU A 27 -11.01 7.11 4.71
C GLU A 27 -10.97 5.58 4.73
N GLN A 28 -11.85 4.93 3.97
CA GLN A 28 -11.83 3.47 3.82
C GLN A 28 -10.54 2.99 3.14
N GLN A 29 -10.07 3.70 2.11
CA GLN A 29 -8.80 3.40 1.45
C GLN A 29 -7.63 3.45 2.44
N GLN A 30 -7.57 4.48 3.28
CA GLN A 30 -6.53 4.62 4.31
C GLN A 30 -6.55 3.47 5.33
N ARG A 31 -7.73 3.07 5.77
CA ARG A 31 -7.89 1.98 6.74
C ARG A 31 -7.54 0.62 6.14
N ILE A 32 -8.02 0.33 4.94
CA ILE A 32 -7.74 -0.93 4.24
C ILE A 32 -6.24 -1.01 3.90
N GLU A 33 -5.69 -0.01 3.23
CA GLU A 33 -4.28 -0.01 2.85
C GLU A 33 -3.37 0.02 4.08
N GLY A 34 -3.70 0.79 5.11
CA GLY A 34 -2.94 0.85 6.35
C GLY A 34 -2.88 -0.49 7.08
N ALA A 35 -3.98 -1.22 7.13
CA ALA A 35 -4.03 -2.55 7.72
C ALA A 35 -3.27 -3.58 6.87
N LEU A 36 -3.37 -3.51 5.53
CA LEU A 36 -2.58 -4.33 4.61
C LEU A 36 -1.08 -4.05 4.72
N TYR A 37 -0.71 -2.78 4.90
CA TYR A 37 0.68 -2.37 5.13
C TYR A 37 1.22 -2.95 6.45
N ALA A 38 0.51 -2.76 7.54
CA ALA A 38 0.94 -3.21 8.86
C ALA A 38 1.01 -4.75 8.98
N SER A 39 0.13 -5.48 8.27
CA SER A 39 0.15 -6.95 8.22
C SER A 39 1.24 -7.53 7.32
N GLY A 40 1.89 -6.72 6.48
CA GLY A 40 2.84 -7.17 5.48
C GLY A 40 2.20 -7.70 4.19
N ILE A 41 0.87 -7.76 4.10
CA ILE A 41 0.17 -8.25 2.91
C ILE A 41 0.36 -7.29 1.73
N LEU A 42 0.43 -5.98 1.99
CA LEU A 42 0.50 -4.96 0.94
C LEU A 42 1.67 -5.20 -0.03
N ASP A 43 2.85 -5.52 0.49
CA ASP A 43 4.06 -5.79 -0.31
C ASP A 43 4.30 -7.29 -0.54
N SER A 44 3.34 -8.13 -0.23
CA SER A 44 3.45 -9.57 -0.47
C SER A 44 3.45 -9.89 -1.95
N VAL A 45 4.06 -11.02 -2.28
CA VAL A 45 4.19 -11.52 -3.64
C VAL A 45 2.96 -12.35 -4.02
N VAL A 46 2.41 -12.07 -5.20
CA VAL A 46 1.44 -12.94 -5.87
C VAL A 46 2.14 -13.61 -7.04
N SER A 47 2.25 -14.93 -7.02
CA SER A 47 2.95 -15.70 -8.04
C SER A 47 2.28 -17.06 -8.25
N SER A 48 2.31 -17.54 -9.49
CA SER A 48 1.90 -18.90 -9.84
C SER A 48 2.97 -19.95 -9.51
N GLU A 49 4.18 -19.50 -9.21
CA GLU A 49 5.32 -20.35 -8.86
C GLU A 49 5.63 -20.27 -7.38
N GLY A 50 6.24 -21.31 -6.81
CA GLY A 50 6.71 -21.29 -5.43
C GLY A 50 7.77 -20.20 -5.21
N LEU A 51 7.70 -19.52 -4.07
CA LEU A 51 8.65 -18.48 -3.71
C LEU A 51 10.00 -19.09 -3.34
N THR A 52 11.05 -18.63 -4.02
CA THR A 52 12.44 -19.03 -3.75
C THR A 52 13.27 -17.91 -3.09
N LEU A 53 12.64 -16.78 -2.78
CA LEU A 53 13.32 -15.60 -2.20
C LEU A 53 13.20 -15.64 -0.67
N ALA A 54 14.34 -15.62 0.01
CA ALA A 54 14.43 -15.85 1.46
C ALA A 54 13.82 -14.73 2.34
N SER A 55 13.53 -13.57 1.78
CA SER A 55 13.06 -12.39 2.54
C SER A 55 11.69 -11.85 2.12
N ASP A 56 11.05 -12.46 1.13
CA ASP A 56 9.73 -12.04 0.67
C ASP A 56 8.61 -12.90 1.26
N LEU A 57 7.46 -12.26 1.50
CA LEU A 57 6.23 -12.94 1.86
C LEU A 57 5.44 -13.22 0.58
N GLN A 58 4.96 -14.43 0.43
CA GLN A 58 4.02 -14.80 -0.63
C GLN A 58 2.65 -15.02 -0.02
N ILE A 59 1.63 -14.35 -0.57
CA ILE A 59 0.26 -14.65 -0.22
C ILE A 59 -0.28 -15.75 -1.13
N LEU A 60 -0.76 -16.83 -0.51
CA LEU A 60 -1.37 -17.95 -1.21
C LEU A 60 -2.89 -17.76 -1.29
N PRO A 61 -3.52 -18.05 -2.43
CA PRO A 61 -4.95 -17.94 -2.56
C PRO A 61 -5.66 -19.03 -1.76
N LYS A 62 -6.69 -18.63 -1.03
CA LYS A 62 -7.67 -19.47 -0.35
C LYS A 62 -9.03 -18.79 -0.43
N PRO A 63 -9.63 -18.66 -1.63
CA PRO A 63 -10.79 -17.82 -1.85
C PRO A 63 -11.99 -18.27 -1.01
N VAL A 64 -12.71 -17.29 -0.48
CA VAL A 64 -13.94 -17.46 0.30
C VAL A 64 -15.09 -16.91 -0.53
N PHE A 65 -16.08 -17.73 -0.82
CA PHE A 65 -17.22 -17.36 -1.67
C PHE A 65 -18.46 -16.95 -0.89
N PHE A 66 -18.48 -17.19 0.41
CA PHE A 66 -19.56 -16.81 1.33
C PHE A 66 -18.99 -15.90 2.41
N GLY A 67 -19.48 -14.67 2.46
CA GLY A 67 -19.02 -13.67 3.40
C GLY A 67 -18.43 -12.42 2.74
N SER A 68 -18.07 -11.44 3.55
CA SER A 68 -17.45 -10.20 3.10
C SER A 68 -15.94 -10.36 2.95
N THR A 69 -15.42 -9.99 1.78
CA THR A 69 -14.00 -10.03 1.46
C THR A 69 -13.55 -8.70 0.87
N LEU A 70 -12.25 -8.54 0.66
CA LEU A 70 -11.72 -7.36 -0.04
C LEU A 70 -12.17 -7.26 -1.51
N ALA A 71 -12.81 -8.29 -2.07
CA ALA A 71 -13.43 -8.20 -3.40
C ALA A 71 -14.58 -7.19 -3.47
N ASP A 72 -15.14 -6.80 -2.32
CA ASP A 72 -16.13 -5.73 -2.22
C ASP A 72 -15.51 -4.32 -2.33
N TYR A 73 -14.19 -4.20 -2.19
CA TYR A 73 -13.45 -2.93 -2.12
C TYR A 73 -12.34 -2.79 -3.16
N LEU A 74 -11.80 -3.91 -3.62
CA LEU A 74 -10.67 -3.97 -4.55
C LEU A 74 -11.05 -4.73 -5.83
N ILE A 75 -10.47 -4.29 -6.93
CA ILE A 75 -10.49 -4.98 -8.23
C ILE A 75 -9.07 -5.28 -8.68
N VAL A 76 -8.92 -6.23 -9.58
CA VAL A 76 -7.63 -6.49 -10.24
C VAL A 76 -7.28 -5.30 -11.14
N SER A 77 -6.07 -4.77 -10.98
CA SER A 77 -5.57 -3.70 -11.84
C SER A 77 -5.45 -4.19 -13.30
N PRO A 78 -5.89 -3.40 -14.29
CA PRO A 78 -5.73 -3.76 -15.70
C PRO A 78 -4.26 -3.86 -16.14
N GLU A 79 -3.33 -3.26 -15.39
CA GLU A 79 -1.88 -3.37 -15.65
C GLU A 79 -1.28 -4.70 -15.18
N THR A 80 -2.04 -5.50 -14.42
CA THR A 80 -1.60 -6.83 -13.97
C THR A 80 -1.44 -7.76 -15.19
N PRO A 81 -0.32 -8.51 -15.29
CA PRO A 81 -0.12 -9.49 -16.35
C PRO A 81 -1.33 -10.42 -16.46
N THR A 82 -1.83 -10.64 -17.68
CA THR A 82 -3.08 -11.38 -17.94
C THR A 82 -3.08 -12.77 -17.31
N GLN A 83 -1.94 -13.46 -17.30
CA GLN A 83 -1.81 -14.78 -16.70
C GLN A 83 -1.93 -14.77 -15.18
N LEU A 84 -1.70 -13.63 -14.51
CA LEU A 84 -1.80 -13.49 -13.06
C LEU A 84 -3.15 -12.91 -12.59
N GLN A 85 -3.95 -12.36 -13.48
CA GLN A 85 -5.22 -11.72 -13.11
C GLN A 85 -6.17 -12.67 -12.36
N PRO A 86 -6.40 -13.92 -12.78
CA PRO A 86 -7.23 -14.86 -12.03
C PRO A 86 -6.68 -15.15 -10.63
N LEU A 87 -5.36 -15.27 -10.51
CA LEU A 87 -4.69 -15.53 -9.24
C LEU A 87 -4.83 -14.34 -8.28
N VAL A 88 -4.68 -13.10 -8.78
CA VAL A 88 -4.89 -11.88 -8.01
C VAL A 88 -6.34 -11.77 -7.55
N ALA A 89 -7.30 -12.10 -8.42
CA ALA A 89 -8.72 -12.13 -8.05
C ALA A 89 -8.98 -13.12 -6.90
N ASP A 90 -8.40 -14.32 -6.97
CA ASP A 90 -8.50 -15.32 -5.90
C ASP A 90 -7.84 -14.85 -4.61
N VAL A 91 -6.72 -14.13 -4.67
CA VAL A 91 -6.07 -13.55 -3.50
C VAL A 91 -6.94 -12.47 -2.85
N ILE A 92 -7.52 -11.55 -3.64
CA ILE A 92 -8.47 -10.54 -3.14
C ILE A 92 -9.65 -11.22 -2.42
N GLN A 93 -10.18 -12.30 -3.00
CA GLN A 93 -11.27 -13.09 -2.46
C GLN A 93 -10.87 -13.90 -1.20
N SER A 94 -9.56 -14.01 -0.92
CA SER A 94 -9.01 -14.75 0.22
C SER A 94 -8.88 -13.91 1.48
N ILE A 95 -8.95 -12.58 1.37
CA ILE A 95 -8.81 -11.65 2.49
C ILE A 95 -10.20 -11.23 2.94
N LEU A 96 -10.56 -11.61 4.15
CA LEU A 96 -11.86 -11.28 4.75
C LEU A 96 -11.92 -9.80 5.17
N TYR A 97 -13.13 -9.28 5.24
CA TYR A 97 -13.42 -7.93 5.74
C TYR A 97 -14.49 -7.96 6.81
N ASP A 98 -14.13 -7.49 8.02
CA ASP A 98 -14.99 -7.51 9.22
C ASP A 98 -15.54 -8.91 9.61
N GLU A 99 -14.96 -9.96 9.09
CA GLU A 99 -15.32 -11.35 9.39
C GLU A 99 -14.07 -12.15 9.78
N ILE A 100 -14.23 -13.13 10.63
CA ILE A 100 -13.14 -14.00 11.07
C ILE A 100 -13.41 -15.42 10.59
N SER A 101 -12.39 -16.03 10.01
CA SER A 101 -12.39 -17.45 9.62
C SER A 101 -11.03 -18.07 9.87
N ASP A 102 -11.01 -19.36 10.14
CA ASP A 102 -9.77 -20.10 10.34
C ASP A 102 -8.92 -20.13 9.07
N GLY A 103 -7.72 -19.59 9.18
CA GLY A 103 -6.69 -19.65 8.16
C GLY A 103 -6.76 -18.60 7.04
N ASN A 104 -7.74 -17.68 7.08
CA ASN A 104 -7.76 -16.51 6.19
C ASN A 104 -7.36 -15.25 6.96
N PRO A 105 -6.58 -14.36 6.36
CA PRO A 105 -6.34 -13.04 6.95
C PRO A 105 -7.61 -12.21 6.92
N THR A 106 -7.78 -11.35 7.91
CA THR A 106 -8.92 -10.42 8.00
C THR A 106 -8.42 -8.99 8.14
N ILE A 107 -9.02 -8.08 7.39
CA ILE A 107 -8.90 -6.64 7.54
C ILE A 107 -10.20 -6.13 8.15
N PHE A 108 -10.10 -5.25 9.14
CA PHE A 108 -11.26 -4.65 9.81
C PHE A 108 -11.46 -3.20 9.38
N SER A 109 -12.70 -2.76 9.38
CA SER A 109 -13.11 -1.40 9.01
C SER A 109 -12.51 -0.30 9.89
N ASP A 110 -12.04 -0.65 11.08
CA ASP A 110 -11.34 0.27 12.00
C ASP A 110 -9.80 0.34 11.77
N GLY A 111 -9.29 -0.33 10.76
CA GLY A 111 -7.85 -0.36 10.44
C GLY A 111 -7.06 -1.44 11.18
N LYS A 112 -7.71 -2.30 11.92
CA LYS A 112 -7.08 -3.49 12.49
C LYS A 112 -6.95 -4.61 11.47
N TYR A 113 -6.12 -5.59 11.79
CA TYR A 113 -5.99 -6.81 11.00
C TYR A 113 -5.76 -8.01 11.90
N GLN A 114 -6.10 -9.18 11.40
CA GLN A 114 -5.78 -10.47 12.02
C GLN A 114 -5.18 -11.40 10.98
N VAL A 115 -4.02 -11.96 11.29
CA VAL A 115 -3.39 -13.02 10.49
C VAL A 115 -3.12 -14.20 11.41
N THR A 116 -3.83 -15.28 11.20
CA THR A 116 -3.85 -16.44 12.12
C THR A 116 -4.20 -16.01 13.56
N ASN A 117 -3.28 -16.16 14.49
CA ASN A 117 -3.42 -15.74 15.89
C ASN A 117 -2.73 -14.40 16.21
N LEU A 118 -2.30 -13.66 15.20
CA LEU A 118 -1.71 -12.32 15.35
C LEU A 118 -2.74 -11.25 15.02
N ILE A 119 -2.91 -10.30 15.92
CA ILE A 119 -3.76 -9.13 15.76
C ILE A 119 -2.89 -7.89 15.83
N GLY A 120 -3.11 -6.97 14.91
CA GLY A 120 -2.43 -5.69 14.88
C GLY A 120 -3.33 -4.58 14.34
N ALA A 121 -2.78 -3.39 14.23
CA ALA A 121 -3.47 -2.22 13.71
C ALA A 121 -2.58 -1.42 12.78
N MET A 122 -3.21 -0.65 11.90
CA MET A 122 -2.52 0.29 11.03
C MET A 122 -1.77 1.35 11.83
N PRO A 123 -0.69 1.94 11.29
CA PRO A 123 -0.02 3.09 11.89
C PRO A 123 -0.97 4.27 12.04
N GLU A 124 -0.79 5.06 13.10
CA GLU A 124 -1.51 6.32 13.26
C GLU A 124 -1.22 7.27 12.09
N ASN A 125 -2.23 7.99 11.64
CA ASN A 125 -2.15 8.96 10.54
C ASN A 125 -1.66 8.36 9.21
N TYR A 126 -1.92 7.08 8.96
CA TYR A 126 -1.56 6.44 7.71
C TYR A 126 -2.26 7.12 6.51
N GLN A 127 -1.49 7.36 5.45
CA GLN A 127 -1.99 7.91 4.20
C GLN A 127 -1.92 6.85 3.10
N ALA A 128 -3.04 6.57 2.44
CA ALA A 128 -3.08 5.66 1.30
C ALA A 128 -2.23 6.23 0.16
N SER A 129 -1.23 5.46 -0.28
CA SER A 129 -0.20 5.92 -1.22
C SER A 129 0.26 4.88 -2.23
N TYR A 130 -0.13 3.63 -2.07
CA TYR A 130 0.36 2.51 -2.86
C TYR A 130 -0.68 1.94 -3.81
N ILE A 131 -1.92 1.75 -3.35
CA ILE A 131 -2.97 1.14 -4.16
C ILE A 131 -3.64 2.19 -5.04
N GLY A 132 -3.57 1.98 -6.36
CA GLY A 132 -4.23 2.78 -7.36
C GLY A 132 -3.54 4.09 -7.72
N ALA A 133 -3.65 4.49 -8.99
CA ALA A 133 -3.01 5.69 -9.52
C ALA A 133 -3.49 6.98 -8.82
N ALA A 134 -4.77 7.05 -8.44
CA ALA A 134 -5.32 8.22 -7.77
C ALA A 134 -4.74 8.42 -6.36
N SER A 135 -4.54 7.34 -5.60
CA SER A 135 -3.90 7.39 -4.27
C SER A 135 -2.43 7.76 -4.38
N GLN A 136 -1.72 7.19 -5.34
CA GLN A 136 -0.32 7.48 -5.62
C GLN A 136 -0.12 8.95 -6.01
N GLU A 137 -0.95 9.48 -6.88
CA GLU A 137 -0.86 10.89 -7.31
C GLU A 137 -1.20 11.85 -6.17
N ARG A 138 -2.20 11.54 -5.37
CA ARG A 138 -2.57 12.32 -4.18
C ARG A 138 -1.42 12.39 -3.18
N TYR A 139 -0.79 11.26 -2.88
CA TYR A 139 0.38 11.19 -2.00
C TYR A 139 1.57 11.96 -2.56
N ARG A 140 1.85 11.77 -3.85
CA ARG A 140 2.90 12.51 -4.55
C ARG A 140 2.69 14.02 -4.46
N GLN A 141 1.47 14.50 -4.69
CA GLN A 141 1.15 15.92 -4.59
C GLN A 141 1.32 16.46 -3.17
N GLN A 142 0.87 15.72 -2.16
CA GLN A 142 1.08 16.08 -0.75
C GLN A 142 2.57 16.18 -0.40
N MET A 143 3.39 15.24 -0.87
CA MET A 143 4.84 15.28 -0.64
C MET A 143 5.50 16.45 -1.35
N LEU A 144 5.09 16.79 -2.56
CA LEU A 144 5.58 17.96 -3.28
C LEU A 144 5.22 19.26 -2.54
N ASP A 145 4.01 19.38 -2.04
CA ASP A 145 3.57 20.55 -1.27
C ASP A 145 4.38 20.71 0.03
N LEU A 146 4.64 19.62 0.75
CA LEU A 146 5.49 19.63 1.95
C LEU A 146 6.94 20.03 1.63
N LEU A 147 7.52 19.47 0.58
CA LEU A 147 8.88 19.82 0.13
C LEU A 147 8.96 21.29 -0.32
N GLN A 148 7.93 21.81 -0.95
CA GLN A 148 7.85 23.22 -1.34
C GLN A 148 7.88 24.14 -0.10
N ILE A 149 7.11 23.84 0.92
CA ILE A 149 7.09 24.57 2.20
C ILE A 149 8.47 24.53 2.86
N GLU A 150 9.10 23.35 2.91
CA GLU A 150 10.44 23.19 3.49
C GLU A 150 11.48 24.00 2.72
N LEU A 151 11.43 23.99 1.38
CA LEU A 151 12.30 24.77 0.53
C LEU A 151 12.16 26.27 0.78
N GLU A 152 10.94 26.79 0.87
CA GLU A 152 10.66 28.19 1.17
C GLU A 152 11.20 28.59 2.54
N GLN A 153 11.07 27.73 3.54
CA GLN A 153 11.63 27.97 4.86
C GLN A 153 13.17 28.04 4.83
N LEU A 154 13.81 27.11 4.14
CA LEU A 154 15.28 27.09 3.99
C LEU A 154 15.80 28.35 3.26
N VAL A 155 15.13 28.80 2.21
CA VAL A 155 15.46 30.03 1.49
C VAL A 155 15.34 31.25 2.43
N THR A 156 14.31 31.32 3.24
CA THR A 156 14.12 32.37 4.24
C THR A 156 15.25 32.37 5.27
N ASP A 157 15.60 31.21 5.79
CA ASP A 157 16.68 31.05 6.78
C ASP A 157 18.04 31.46 6.20
N ILE A 158 18.35 31.09 4.96
CA ILE A 158 19.58 31.49 4.25
C ILE A 158 19.63 33.01 4.10
N THR A 159 18.54 33.64 3.66
CA THR A 159 18.46 35.09 3.48
C THR A 159 18.70 35.82 4.82
N GLN A 160 18.12 35.32 5.90
CA GLN A 160 18.33 35.88 7.24
C GLN A 160 19.78 35.78 7.68
N ILE A 161 20.42 34.64 7.48
CA ILE A 161 21.85 34.44 7.81
C ILE A 161 22.73 35.37 6.97
N GLU A 162 22.45 35.54 5.68
CA GLU A 162 23.19 36.47 4.81
C GLU A 162 23.10 37.92 5.32
N VAL A 163 21.92 38.36 5.74
CA VAL A 163 21.73 39.68 6.33
C VAL A 163 22.51 39.86 7.64
N GLU A 164 22.55 38.83 8.48
CA GLU A 164 23.33 38.84 9.73
C GLU A 164 24.83 38.90 9.46
N ILE A 165 25.32 38.16 8.47
CA ILE A 165 26.73 38.19 8.02
C ILE A 165 27.10 39.59 7.53
N GLU A 166 26.28 40.21 6.68
CA GLU A 166 26.52 41.57 6.19
C GLU A 166 26.62 42.59 7.33
N LYS A 167 25.72 42.49 8.33
CA LYS A 167 25.78 43.35 9.51
C LYS A 167 27.08 43.20 10.29
N LEU A 168 27.58 41.95 10.43
CA LEU A 168 28.84 41.67 11.12
C LEU A 168 30.07 42.19 10.33
N ILE A 169 30.03 42.15 9.01
CA ILE A 169 31.12 42.66 8.15
C ILE A 169 31.19 44.20 8.23
N GLN A 170 30.06 44.89 8.41
CA GLN A 170 29.99 46.35 8.50
C GLN A 170 30.40 46.91 9.88
N LEU A 171 30.61 46.04 10.84
CA LEU A 171 31.17 46.42 12.13
C LEU A 171 32.69 46.62 12.03
#